data_7ab166b772eb8b57d4a5cfb8e3cb3395
#
_entry.id   7ab166b772eb8b57d4a5cfb8e3cb3395
#
_cell.length_a   1.000
_cell.length_b   1.000
_cell.length_c   1.000
_cell.angle_alpha   90.00
_cell.angle_beta   90.00
_cell.angle_gamma   90.00
#
_symmetry.space_group_name_H-M   'P 1'
#
loop_
_entity.id
_entity.type
_entity.pdbx_description
1 polymer ?
#
loop_
_entity_poly.entity_id
_entity_poly.type
_entity_poly.pdbx_seq_one_letter_code
_entity_poly.pdbx_strand_id
1 'polypeptide(L)'
;MLTDIKSLTREELEAQFKKWGEPAYRVAQLLDWLYARRAASWEAMSNLPKTLRTKLSDNFSLQILELARKQGSPDTTQKFLWKLADGAFIESVLIPANPALYGEASDRHTLCISTQVGCAYGCRFCASGLDGWKRNLGVHEIVEQVLAVERWNAAQPKEESLEPLADRVVNNLVVMGMGEPMANYDNLIKALKTLNAPWGGGIGARRMTISTSGLAPQIRKLAVEPMQFRLAISLHGATDEVRNRIMPVNKKYPLHELIGACEDYQKVKGRMITLEYILIAGVNDSLEQTRPLATLAKRLYAKVNLIPYNKVEGLPWVRPADEVCERFLAALEKNDVTATLRREKGGDIDAACGQLRLKTERELKNQPA
;
A
#
# COMPACT_ATOMS: atom_id res chain seq x y z
N MET A 1 7.43 -25.59 -6.18
CA MET A 1 7.03 -24.50 -7.11
C MET A 1 8.27 -23.74 -7.55
N LEU A 2 8.33 -23.31 -8.81
CA LEU A 2 9.39 -22.44 -9.31
C LEU A 2 9.31 -21.05 -8.68
N THR A 3 10.47 -20.43 -8.44
CA THR A 3 10.54 -19.05 -8.00
C THR A 3 10.04 -18.12 -9.12
N ASP A 4 9.18 -17.14 -8.79
CA ASP A 4 8.78 -16.15 -9.79
C ASP A 4 9.96 -15.21 -10.10
N ILE A 5 10.17 -14.96 -11.40
CA ILE A 5 11.31 -14.19 -11.92
C ILE A 5 11.33 -12.76 -11.36
N LYS A 6 10.17 -12.15 -11.07
CA LYS A 6 10.03 -10.81 -10.49
C LYS A 6 10.42 -10.74 -9.01
N SER A 7 10.68 -11.90 -8.37
CA SER A 7 11.24 -11.97 -7.01
C SER A 7 12.75 -11.82 -6.97
N LEU A 8 13.44 -11.86 -8.11
CA LEU A 8 14.89 -11.71 -8.18
C LEU A 8 15.28 -10.24 -8.35
N THR A 9 16.41 -9.88 -7.73
CA THR A 9 17.06 -8.59 -8.01
C THR A 9 17.81 -8.66 -9.34
N ARG A 10 18.24 -7.50 -9.83
CA ARG A 10 19.06 -7.42 -11.04
C ARG A 10 20.36 -8.21 -10.87
N GLU A 11 21.02 -8.08 -9.72
CA GLU A 11 22.28 -8.77 -9.41
C GLU A 11 22.09 -10.30 -9.37
N GLU A 12 20.97 -10.77 -8.80
CA GLU A 12 20.61 -12.20 -8.79
C GLU A 12 20.39 -12.71 -10.22
N LEU A 13 19.74 -11.93 -11.07
CA LEU A 13 19.55 -12.25 -12.50
C LEU A 13 20.89 -12.25 -13.26
N GLU A 14 21.73 -11.25 -13.04
CA GLU A 14 23.07 -11.18 -13.66
C GLU A 14 23.92 -12.40 -13.27
N ALA A 15 23.90 -12.79 -12.01
CA ALA A 15 24.60 -13.99 -11.54
C ALA A 15 24.05 -15.28 -12.20
N GLN A 16 22.73 -15.39 -12.36
CA GLN A 16 22.08 -16.54 -13.00
C GLN A 16 22.40 -16.61 -14.50
N PHE A 17 22.34 -15.49 -15.21
CA PHE A 17 22.66 -15.42 -16.65
C PHE A 17 24.14 -15.73 -16.90
N LYS A 18 25.02 -15.25 -16.05
CA LYS A 18 26.46 -15.61 -16.11
C LYS A 18 26.67 -17.12 -15.97
N LYS A 19 25.97 -17.79 -15.04
CA LYS A 19 26.01 -19.26 -14.90
C LYS A 19 25.54 -19.99 -16.16
N TRP A 20 24.61 -19.39 -16.90
CA TRP A 20 24.07 -19.93 -18.15
C TRP A 20 24.93 -19.61 -19.38
N GLY A 21 26.00 -18.82 -19.24
CA GLY A 21 26.83 -18.35 -20.34
C GLY A 21 26.13 -17.31 -21.24
N GLU A 22 25.09 -16.67 -20.72
CA GLU A 22 24.34 -15.64 -21.46
C GLU A 22 25.02 -14.27 -21.33
N PRO A 23 25.04 -13.47 -22.41
CA PRO A 23 25.58 -12.12 -22.38
C PRO A 23 24.87 -11.20 -21.38
N ALA A 24 25.60 -10.32 -20.69
CA ALA A 24 25.06 -9.45 -19.63
C ALA A 24 23.90 -8.54 -20.12
N TYR A 25 23.93 -8.07 -21.38
CA TYR A 25 22.85 -7.24 -21.92
C TYR A 25 21.50 -7.95 -21.99
N ARG A 26 21.47 -9.28 -21.97
CA ARG A 26 20.22 -10.06 -21.97
C ARG A 26 19.42 -9.83 -20.69
N VAL A 27 20.07 -9.54 -19.56
CA VAL A 27 19.37 -9.18 -18.32
C VAL A 27 18.62 -7.86 -18.51
N ALA A 28 19.25 -6.86 -19.13
CA ALA A 28 18.56 -5.59 -19.41
C ALA A 28 17.36 -5.78 -20.35
N GLN A 29 17.48 -6.65 -21.37
CA GLN A 29 16.36 -6.99 -22.25
C GLN A 29 15.23 -7.69 -21.50
N LEU A 30 15.54 -8.63 -20.59
CA LEU A 30 14.55 -9.31 -19.76
C LEU A 30 13.84 -8.30 -18.85
N LEU A 31 14.58 -7.42 -18.17
CA LEU A 31 14.02 -6.42 -17.29
C LEU A 31 13.11 -5.42 -18.05
N ASP A 32 13.48 -5.02 -19.27
CA ASP A 32 12.63 -4.21 -20.15
C ASP A 32 11.30 -4.92 -20.45
N TRP A 33 11.34 -6.22 -20.77
CA TRP A 33 10.12 -6.99 -20.97
C TRP A 33 9.25 -7.10 -19.72
N LEU A 34 9.87 -7.36 -18.56
CA LEU A 34 9.12 -7.54 -17.31
C LEU A 34 8.47 -6.25 -16.82
N TYR A 35 9.18 -5.13 -16.87
CA TYR A 35 8.79 -3.91 -16.16
C TYR A 35 8.35 -2.74 -17.08
N ALA A 36 8.98 -2.55 -18.23
CA ALA A 36 8.58 -1.50 -19.17
C ALA A 36 7.46 -1.98 -20.09
N ARG A 37 7.63 -3.14 -20.73
CA ARG A 37 6.63 -3.72 -21.63
C ARG A 37 5.58 -4.55 -20.89
N ARG A 38 5.84 -4.92 -19.63
CA ARG A 38 4.91 -5.63 -18.74
C ARG A 38 4.39 -6.94 -19.34
N ALA A 39 5.30 -7.69 -19.98
CA ALA A 39 4.99 -8.94 -20.66
C ALA A 39 4.25 -9.92 -19.72
N ALA A 40 3.20 -10.53 -20.24
CA ALA A 40 2.37 -11.49 -19.53
C ALA A 40 2.74 -12.95 -19.84
N SER A 41 3.64 -13.19 -20.78
CA SER A 41 4.13 -14.54 -21.11
C SER A 41 5.57 -14.49 -21.61
N TRP A 42 6.24 -15.63 -21.58
CA TRP A 42 7.61 -15.78 -22.12
C TRP A 42 7.63 -15.61 -23.65
N GLU A 43 6.57 -16.04 -24.33
CA GLU A 43 6.43 -15.96 -25.79
C GLU A 43 6.40 -14.54 -26.30
N ALA A 44 5.82 -13.62 -25.51
CA ALA A 44 5.76 -12.20 -25.86
C ALA A 44 7.15 -11.55 -25.96
N MET A 45 8.18 -12.11 -25.31
CA MET A 45 9.53 -11.56 -25.24
C MET A 45 10.33 -11.81 -26.54
N SER A 46 9.87 -11.24 -27.66
CA SER A 46 10.28 -11.61 -29.03
C SER A 46 11.76 -11.36 -29.35
N ASN A 47 12.43 -10.39 -28.70
CA ASN A 47 13.87 -10.13 -28.91
C ASN A 47 14.80 -11.00 -28.06
N LEU A 48 14.23 -11.86 -27.18
CA LEU A 48 14.98 -12.90 -26.50
C LEU A 48 15.01 -14.18 -27.36
N PRO A 49 16.18 -14.85 -27.52
CA PRO A 49 16.26 -16.11 -28.23
C PRO A 49 15.29 -17.16 -27.69
N LYS A 50 14.72 -17.97 -28.56
CA LYS A 50 13.79 -19.03 -28.16
C LYS A 50 14.39 -19.96 -27.09
N THR A 51 15.68 -20.32 -27.28
CA THR A 51 16.44 -21.14 -26.31
C THR A 51 16.52 -20.52 -24.93
N LEU A 52 16.73 -19.18 -24.86
CA LEU A 52 16.73 -18.46 -23.57
C LEU A 52 15.35 -18.40 -22.96
N ARG A 53 14.29 -18.16 -23.76
CA ARG A 53 12.90 -18.17 -23.26
C ARG A 53 12.51 -19.53 -22.69
N THR A 54 12.88 -20.64 -23.35
CA THR A 54 12.69 -21.99 -22.82
C THR A 54 13.46 -22.17 -21.52
N LYS A 55 14.74 -21.79 -21.48
CA LYS A 55 15.56 -21.87 -20.26
C LYS A 55 14.97 -21.07 -19.10
N LEU A 56 14.39 -19.88 -19.39
CA LEU A 56 13.68 -19.07 -18.39
C LEU A 56 12.43 -19.77 -17.88
N SER A 57 11.58 -20.30 -18.76
CA SER A 57 10.34 -21.00 -18.37
C SER A 57 10.59 -22.30 -17.59
N ASP A 58 11.69 -23.00 -17.87
CA ASP A 58 12.05 -24.22 -17.17
C ASP A 58 12.55 -23.96 -15.73
N ASN A 59 13.11 -22.76 -15.47
CA ASN A 59 13.74 -22.43 -14.19
C ASN A 59 12.93 -21.45 -13.33
N PHE A 60 12.04 -20.66 -13.95
CA PHE A 60 11.27 -19.62 -13.27
C PHE A 60 9.80 -19.63 -13.67
N SER A 61 8.94 -19.21 -12.76
CA SER A 61 7.57 -18.84 -13.09
C SER A 61 7.49 -17.36 -13.48
N LEU A 62 6.47 -17.02 -14.26
CA LEU A 62 6.04 -15.67 -14.57
C LEU A 62 4.57 -15.55 -14.18
N GLN A 63 4.31 -15.30 -12.90
CA GLN A 63 2.96 -15.23 -12.37
C GLN A 63 2.33 -13.86 -12.68
N ILE A 64 1.10 -13.89 -13.14
CA ILE A 64 0.30 -12.71 -13.45
C ILE A 64 -0.90 -12.71 -12.52
N LEU A 65 -1.26 -11.55 -11.96
CA LEU A 65 -2.49 -11.40 -11.21
C LEU A 65 -3.68 -11.43 -12.16
N GLU A 66 -4.63 -12.32 -11.88
CA GLU A 66 -5.90 -12.41 -12.59
C GLU A 66 -6.88 -11.37 -12.02
N LEU A 67 -7.45 -10.52 -12.88
CA LEU A 67 -8.48 -9.56 -12.48
C LEU A 67 -9.80 -10.30 -12.28
N ALA A 68 -10.16 -10.54 -11.01
CA ALA A 68 -11.44 -11.18 -10.67
C ALA A 68 -12.61 -10.18 -10.73
N ARG A 69 -12.39 -8.95 -10.30
CA ARG A 69 -13.42 -7.88 -10.35
C ARG A 69 -12.78 -6.50 -10.33
N LYS A 70 -13.41 -5.56 -11.06
CA LYS A 70 -13.10 -4.13 -10.98
C LYS A 70 -14.36 -3.36 -10.59
N GLN A 71 -14.22 -2.38 -9.72
CA GLN A 71 -15.27 -1.45 -9.33
C GLN A 71 -14.73 -0.03 -9.49
N GLY A 72 -15.53 0.86 -10.07
CA GLY A 72 -15.22 2.28 -10.23
C GLY A 72 -16.19 3.14 -9.43
N SER A 73 -15.67 4.21 -8.83
CA SER A 73 -16.46 5.24 -8.13
C SER A 73 -16.60 6.49 -9.01
N PRO A 74 -17.69 7.30 -8.85
CA PRO A 74 -17.83 8.60 -9.51
C PRO A 74 -16.68 9.57 -9.22
N ASP A 75 -15.96 9.39 -8.12
CA ASP A 75 -14.78 10.19 -7.77
C ASP A 75 -13.50 9.74 -8.50
N THR A 76 -13.64 8.91 -9.55
CA THR A 76 -12.58 8.31 -10.38
C THR A 76 -11.73 7.25 -9.70
N THR A 77 -11.98 6.92 -8.43
CA THR A 77 -11.29 5.83 -7.73
C THR A 77 -11.64 4.47 -8.34
N GLN A 78 -10.64 3.63 -8.56
CA GLN A 78 -10.81 2.27 -9.10
C GLN A 78 -10.31 1.24 -8.10
N LYS A 79 -11.16 0.29 -7.73
CA LYS A 79 -10.81 -0.86 -6.89
C LYS A 79 -10.70 -2.12 -7.73
N PHE A 80 -9.62 -2.85 -7.52
CA PHE A 80 -9.30 -4.10 -8.19
C PHE A 80 -9.26 -5.24 -7.18
N LEU A 81 -9.97 -6.31 -7.47
CA LEU A 81 -9.85 -7.60 -6.78
C LEU A 81 -9.01 -8.52 -7.66
N TRP A 82 -7.88 -8.93 -7.14
CA TRP A 82 -6.92 -9.81 -7.81
C TRP A 82 -6.98 -11.21 -7.24
N LYS A 83 -6.99 -12.22 -8.11
CA LYS A 83 -6.83 -13.62 -7.73
C LYS A 83 -5.36 -14.01 -7.84
N LEU A 84 -4.84 -14.60 -6.79
CA LEU A 84 -3.47 -15.11 -6.69
C LEU A 84 -3.39 -16.56 -7.21
N ALA A 85 -2.16 -17.03 -7.48
CA ALA A 85 -1.93 -18.37 -8.02
C ALA A 85 -2.41 -19.51 -7.10
N ASP A 86 -2.48 -19.27 -5.79
CA ASP A 86 -3.03 -20.23 -4.81
C ASP A 86 -4.55 -20.12 -4.62
N GLY A 87 -5.22 -19.28 -5.41
CA GLY A 87 -6.66 -19.05 -5.34
C GLY A 87 -7.08 -18.04 -4.25
N ALA A 88 -6.15 -17.49 -3.48
CA ALA A 88 -6.44 -16.40 -2.56
C ALA A 88 -6.68 -15.08 -3.32
N PHE A 89 -7.30 -14.12 -2.63
CA PHE A 89 -7.59 -12.81 -3.21
C PHE A 89 -6.94 -11.68 -2.42
N ILE A 90 -6.58 -10.63 -3.14
CA ILE A 90 -6.14 -9.35 -2.57
C ILE A 90 -6.78 -8.19 -3.31
N GLU A 91 -6.80 -7.03 -2.68
CA GLU A 91 -7.34 -5.80 -3.28
C GLU A 91 -6.26 -4.74 -3.42
N SER A 92 -6.37 -3.95 -4.51
CA SER A 92 -5.60 -2.73 -4.73
C SER A 92 -6.56 -1.61 -5.14
N VAL A 93 -6.19 -0.36 -4.83
CA VAL A 93 -7.02 0.81 -5.16
C VAL A 93 -6.19 1.85 -5.88
N LEU A 94 -6.58 2.18 -7.12
CA LEU A 94 -6.02 3.30 -7.87
C LEU A 94 -6.84 4.56 -7.57
N ILE A 95 -6.16 5.58 -7.07
CA ILE A 95 -6.75 6.84 -6.63
C ILE A 95 -6.14 7.95 -7.47
N PRO A 96 -6.76 8.35 -8.59
CA PRO A 96 -6.33 9.50 -9.37
C PRO A 96 -6.46 10.80 -8.57
N ALA A 97 -5.64 11.78 -8.90
CA ALA A 97 -5.87 13.14 -8.41
C ALA A 97 -7.17 13.66 -9.00
N ASN A 98 -8.00 14.23 -8.16
CA ASN A 98 -9.24 14.87 -8.59
C ASN A 98 -9.12 16.38 -8.39
N PRO A 99 -9.01 17.19 -9.47
CA PRO A 99 -8.90 18.63 -9.40
C PRO A 99 -10.06 19.29 -8.65
N ALA A 100 -11.28 18.73 -8.76
CA ALA A 100 -12.46 19.23 -8.07
C ALA A 100 -12.36 19.16 -6.53
N LEU A 101 -11.51 18.28 -6.00
CA LEU A 101 -11.29 18.13 -4.55
C LEU A 101 -10.12 18.96 -4.02
N TYR A 102 -9.18 19.36 -4.87
CA TYR A 102 -7.93 20.02 -4.46
C TYR A 102 -7.68 21.37 -5.11
N GLY A 103 -8.60 21.82 -5.98
CA GLY A 103 -8.53 23.15 -6.63
C GLY A 103 -7.45 23.30 -7.71
N GLU A 104 -6.54 22.33 -7.84
CA GLU A 104 -5.47 22.38 -8.84
C GLU A 104 -5.42 21.05 -9.62
N ALA A 105 -5.10 21.12 -10.90
CA ALA A 105 -4.78 19.95 -11.71
C ALA A 105 -3.51 19.29 -11.16
N SER A 106 -3.58 18.00 -10.87
CA SER A 106 -2.45 17.22 -10.40
C SER A 106 -2.37 15.92 -11.20
N ASP A 107 -1.17 15.61 -11.63
CA ASP A 107 -0.81 14.37 -12.32
C ASP A 107 -0.66 13.16 -11.37
N ARG A 108 -1.01 13.33 -10.10
CA ARG A 108 -0.78 12.33 -9.08
C ARG A 108 -1.80 11.19 -9.16
N HIS A 109 -1.31 10.03 -9.56
CA HIS A 109 -2.05 8.78 -9.51
C HIS A 109 -1.45 7.86 -8.44
N THR A 110 -2.17 7.67 -7.35
CA THR A 110 -1.72 6.88 -6.21
C THR A 110 -2.31 5.48 -6.27
N LEU A 111 -1.45 4.46 -6.27
CA LEU A 111 -1.90 3.08 -6.07
C LEU A 111 -1.71 2.68 -4.60
N CYS A 112 -2.81 2.26 -3.98
CA CYS A 112 -2.81 1.60 -2.67
C CYS A 112 -2.64 0.10 -2.88
N ILE A 113 -1.60 -0.49 -2.28
CA ILE A 113 -1.26 -1.91 -2.45
C ILE A 113 -1.34 -2.69 -1.15
N SER A 114 -1.63 -3.99 -1.27
CA SER A 114 -1.68 -4.97 -0.20
C SER A 114 -0.32 -5.67 -0.02
N THR A 115 -0.07 -6.18 1.20
CA THR A 115 1.16 -6.89 1.56
C THR A 115 0.92 -8.27 2.15
N GLN A 116 -0.32 -8.57 2.51
CA GLN A 116 -0.72 -9.85 3.08
C GLN A 116 -2.08 -10.27 2.54
N VAL A 117 -2.36 -11.56 2.59
CA VAL A 117 -3.72 -12.08 2.49
C VAL A 117 -4.31 -12.08 3.91
N GLY A 118 -5.25 -11.16 4.17
CA GLY A 118 -5.74 -10.86 5.51
C GLY A 118 -4.75 -10.04 6.35
N CYS A 119 -4.94 -9.99 7.68
CA CYS A 119 -4.07 -9.26 8.60
C CYS A 119 -4.06 -9.88 9.99
N ALA A 120 -2.87 -10.09 10.58
CA ALA A 120 -2.72 -10.69 11.90
C ALA A 120 -2.95 -9.71 13.07
N TYR A 121 -2.98 -8.40 12.82
CA TYR A 121 -2.94 -7.40 13.90
C TYR A 121 -4.30 -7.04 14.46
N GLY A 122 -5.41 -7.42 13.79
CA GLY A 122 -6.76 -7.40 14.35
C GLY A 122 -7.21 -6.02 14.84
N CYS A 123 -6.83 -4.94 14.16
CA CYS A 123 -7.34 -3.61 14.43
C CYS A 123 -8.87 -3.65 14.36
N ARG A 124 -9.56 -3.31 15.45
CA ARG A 124 -10.99 -3.57 15.63
C ARG A 124 -11.91 -2.72 14.75
N PHE A 125 -11.35 -1.75 14.03
CA PHE A 125 -12.06 -0.89 13.09
C PHE A 125 -11.81 -1.25 11.62
N CYS A 126 -10.94 -2.24 11.34
CA CYS A 126 -10.46 -2.55 9.99
C CYS A 126 -11.03 -3.88 9.48
N ALA A 127 -11.59 -3.83 8.28
CA ALA A 127 -12.15 -5.01 7.61
C ALA A 127 -11.09 -6.10 7.34
N SER A 128 -9.85 -5.71 6.99
CA SER A 128 -8.80 -6.67 6.63
C SER A 128 -8.40 -7.62 7.77
N GLY A 129 -8.69 -7.26 9.02
CA GLY A 129 -8.43 -8.10 10.19
C GLY A 129 -9.53 -9.09 10.54
N LEU A 130 -10.74 -8.97 9.95
CA LEU A 130 -11.91 -9.76 10.34
C LEU A 130 -11.80 -11.24 10.00
N ASP A 131 -11.16 -11.57 8.87
CA ASP A 131 -10.98 -12.95 8.42
C ASP A 131 -9.59 -13.52 8.84
N GLY A 132 -8.85 -12.80 9.68
CA GLY A 132 -7.53 -13.18 10.16
C GLY A 132 -6.44 -13.07 9.10
N TRP A 133 -5.27 -13.57 9.44
CA TRP A 133 -4.10 -13.62 8.56
C TRP A 133 -3.96 -15.02 7.95
N LYS A 134 -3.71 -15.06 6.65
CA LYS A 134 -3.44 -16.33 5.95
C LYS A 134 -1.96 -16.46 5.62
N ARG A 135 -1.38 -15.49 4.93
CA ARG A 135 0.06 -15.47 4.57
C ARG A 135 0.55 -14.08 4.17
N ASN A 136 1.85 -13.93 4.15
CA ASN A 136 2.52 -12.81 3.51
C ASN A 136 2.46 -12.93 1.99
N LEU A 137 2.42 -11.79 1.30
CA LEU A 137 2.65 -11.76 -0.15
C LEU A 137 4.14 -11.88 -0.45
N GLY A 138 4.47 -12.60 -1.52
CA GLY A 138 5.82 -12.63 -2.08
C GLY A 138 6.20 -11.32 -2.77
N VAL A 139 7.48 -11.14 -3.04
CA VAL A 139 8.01 -9.96 -3.74
C VAL A 139 7.28 -9.74 -5.06
N HIS A 140 7.15 -10.81 -5.87
CA HIS A 140 6.47 -10.77 -7.17
C HIS A 140 5.00 -10.36 -7.04
N GLU A 141 4.27 -10.83 -6.01
CA GLU A 141 2.86 -10.49 -5.81
C GLU A 141 2.67 -9.02 -5.42
N ILE A 142 3.61 -8.45 -4.66
CA ILE A 142 3.61 -7.01 -4.31
C ILE A 142 3.89 -6.17 -5.54
N VAL A 143 4.92 -6.51 -6.32
CA VAL A 143 5.30 -5.83 -7.56
C VAL A 143 4.19 -5.95 -8.60
N GLU A 144 3.60 -7.12 -8.72
CA GLU A 144 2.62 -7.43 -9.76
C GLU A 144 1.34 -6.60 -9.63
N GLN A 145 0.96 -6.15 -8.44
CA GLN A 145 -0.17 -5.23 -8.28
C GLN A 145 0.01 -3.94 -9.10
N VAL A 146 1.23 -3.40 -9.15
CA VAL A 146 1.55 -2.22 -9.96
C VAL A 146 1.50 -2.58 -11.46
N LEU A 147 2.16 -3.66 -11.86
CA LEU A 147 2.22 -4.07 -13.27
C LEU A 147 0.83 -4.45 -13.81
N ALA A 148 -0.01 -5.06 -13.00
CA ALA A 148 -1.37 -5.44 -13.38
C ALA A 148 -2.27 -4.22 -13.61
N VAL A 149 -2.19 -3.20 -12.76
CA VAL A 149 -2.91 -1.93 -12.94
C VAL A 149 -2.42 -1.19 -14.17
N GLU A 150 -1.12 -1.19 -14.43
CA GLU A 150 -0.53 -0.60 -15.63
C GLU A 150 -1.00 -1.32 -16.92
N ARG A 151 -1.05 -2.66 -16.92
CA ARG A 151 -1.60 -3.44 -18.05
C ARG A 151 -3.09 -3.17 -18.24
N TRP A 152 -3.84 -3.13 -17.14
CA TRP A 152 -5.26 -2.79 -17.19
C TRP A 152 -5.48 -1.43 -17.85
N ASN A 153 -4.74 -0.39 -17.42
CA ASN A 153 -4.87 0.95 -17.98
C ASN A 153 -4.49 0.99 -19.47
N ALA A 154 -3.41 0.31 -19.86
CA ALA A 154 -2.97 0.24 -21.26
C ALA A 154 -3.98 -0.46 -22.18
N ALA A 155 -4.84 -1.32 -21.64
CA ALA A 155 -5.89 -2.02 -22.38
C ALA A 155 -7.19 -1.22 -22.51
N GLN A 156 -7.32 -0.05 -21.82
CA GLN A 156 -8.51 0.78 -21.95
C GLN A 156 -8.52 1.54 -23.28
N PRO A 157 -9.71 1.86 -23.83
CA PRO A 157 -9.82 2.83 -24.93
C PRO A 157 -9.13 4.14 -24.55
N LYS A 158 -8.53 4.82 -25.55
CA LYS A 158 -7.80 6.07 -25.29
C LYS A 158 -8.63 7.16 -24.60
N GLU A 159 -9.94 7.16 -24.83
CA GLU A 159 -10.90 8.09 -24.22
C GLU A 159 -11.18 7.78 -22.75
N GLU A 160 -10.97 6.53 -22.31
CA GLU A 160 -11.19 6.06 -20.95
C GLU A 160 -9.86 5.83 -20.19
N SER A 161 -8.73 5.83 -20.89
CA SER A 161 -7.42 5.69 -20.25
C SER A 161 -7.10 6.97 -19.49
N LEU A 162 -6.64 6.83 -18.26
CA LEU A 162 -6.03 7.93 -17.52
C LEU A 162 -4.79 8.35 -18.31
N GLU A 163 -4.66 9.63 -18.64
CA GLU A 163 -3.49 10.12 -19.37
C GLU A 163 -2.20 9.75 -18.63
N PRO A 164 -1.34 8.94 -19.22
CA PRO A 164 -0.13 8.51 -18.55
C PRO A 164 0.90 9.63 -18.57
N LEU A 165 1.44 9.95 -17.41
CA LEU A 165 2.73 10.62 -17.35
C LEU A 165 3.81 9.63 -17.81
N ALA A 166 4.41 9.87 -18.95
CA ALA A 166 5.51 9.07 -19.47
C ALA A 166 5.24 7.55 -19.44
N ASP A 167 4.22 7.09 -20.13
CA ASP A 167 3.84 5.68 -20.32
C ASP A 167 3.44 4.92 -19.03
N ARG A 168 3.20 5.61 -17.91
CA ARG A 168 2.81 5.01 -16.63
C ARG A 168 1.66 5.74 -15.96
N VAL A 169 0.65 4.99 -15.53
CA VAL A 169 -0.47 5.56 -14.76
C VAL A 169 -0.12 5.65 -13.26
N VAL A 170 0.67 4.72 -12.73
CA VAL A 170 1.04 4.71 -11.30
C VAL A 170 2.33 5.50 -11.08
N ASN A 171 2.24 6.66 -10.46
CA ASN A 171 3.39 7.50 -10.15
C ASN A 171 3.59 7.76 -8.65
N ASN A 172 2.66 7.28 -7.81
CA ASN A 172 2.73 7.37 -6.36
C ASN A 172 2.20 6.08 -5.74
N LEU A 173 2.81 5.62 -4.66
CA LEU A 173 2.48 4.35 -4.03
C LEU A 173 2.22 4.53 -2.54
N VAL A 174 1.15 3.92 -2.03
CA VAL A 174 0.90 3.82 -0.60
C VAL A 174 0.69 2.36 -0.22
N VAL A 175 1.41 1.91 0.79
CA VAL A 175 1.31 0.55 1.33
C VAL A 175 0.34 0.60 2.50
N MET A 176 -0.95 0.71 2.15
CA MET A 176 -2.07 0.92 3.07
C MET A 176 -3.26 0.00 2.77
N GLY A 177 -3.04 -1.02 1.92
CA GLY A 177 -4.03 -2.03 1.59
C GLY A 177 -4.14 -3.11 2.67
N MET A 178 -4.39 -4.34 2.25
CA MET A 178 -4.54 -5.46 3.18
C MET A 178 -3.19 -5.86 3.79
N GLY A 179 -3.20 -6.06 5.13
CA GLY A 179 -2.05 -6.54 5.89
C GLY A 179 -1.28 -5.45 6.65
N GLU A 180 -0.36 -5.90 7.50
CA GLU A 180 0.63 -5.05 8.17
C GLU A 180 1.96 -5.12 7.38
N PRO A 181 2.35 -4.03 6.71
CA PRO A 181 3.53 -4.04 5.85
C PRO A 181 4.83 -4.43 6.56
N MET A 182 4.99 -3.96 7.81
CA MET A 182 6.18 -4.22 8.59
C MET A 182 6.29 -5.67 9.07
N ALA A 183 5.19 -6.43 9.06
CA ALA A 183 5.22 -7.87 9.33
C ALA A 183 5.69 -8.69 8.10
N ASN A 184 5.69 -8.08 6.92
CA ASN A 184 6.22 -8.65 5.67
C ASN A 184 7.44 -7.84 5.17
N TYR A 185 8.29 -7.42 6.10
CA TYR A 185 9.33 -6.41 5.88
C TYR A 185 10.26 -6.74 4.71
N ASP A 186 10.85 -7.93 4.69
CA ASP A 186 11.91 -8.26 3.73
C ASP A 186 11.37 -8.33 2.29
N ASN A 187 10.21 -8.98 2.09
CA ASN A 187 9.53 -8.99 0.78
C ASN A 187 9.11 -7.59 0.36
N LEU A 188 8.56 -6.80 1.30
CA LEU A 188 8.15 -5.44 1.03
C LEU A 188 9.32 -4.58 0.56
N ILE A 189 10.42 -4.55 1.31
CA ILE A 189 11.58 -3.72 0.96
C ILE A 189 12.20 -4.14 -0.36
N LYS A 190 12.30 -5.45 -0.64
CA LYS A 190 12.79 -5.96 -1.92
C LYS A 190 11.87 -5.52 -3.08
N ALA A 191 10.55 -5.62 -2.90
CA ALA A 191 9.56 -5.17 -3.89
C ALA A 191 9.64 -3.64 -4.14
N LEU A 192 9.72 -2.83 -3.07
CA LEU A 192 9.82 -1.38 -3.20
C LEU A 192 11.14 -0.93 -3.83
N LYS A 193 12.26 -1.62 -3.58
CA LYS A 193 13.54 -1.40 -4.27
C LYS A 193 13.42 -1.68 -5.77
N THR A 194 12.77 -2.77 -6.14
CA THR A 194 12.47 -3.09 -7.55
C THR A 194 11.59 -2.03 -8.20
N LEU A 195 10.49 -1.62 -7.54
CA LEU A 195 9.60 -0.57 -8.05
C LEU A 195 10.27 0.82 -8.11
N ASN A 196 11.29 1.06 -7.31
CA ASN A 196 12.07 2.31 -7.35
C ASN A 196 13.13 2.30 -8.43
N ALA A 197 13.69 1.15 -8.78
CA ALA A 197 14.78 1.04 -9.73
C ALA A 197 14.38 1.61 -11.10
N PRO A 198 15.29 2.32 -11.82
CA PRO A 198 15.02 2.86 -13.15
C PRO A 198 14.58 1.79 -14.17
N TRP A 199 15.11 0.59 -14.05
CA TRP A 199 14.76 -0.56 -14.88
C TRP A 199 13.49 -1.30 -14.43
N GLY A 200 13.00 -0.99 -13.22
CA GLY A 200 11.79 -1.55 -12.62
C GLY A 200 10.59 -0.60 -12.73
N GLY A 201 10.00 -0.25 -11.59
CA GLY A 201 8.87 0.68 -11.56
C GLY A 201 9.21 2.14 -11.86
N GLY A 202 10.44 2.59 -11.62
CA GLY A 202 10.84 4.00 -11.77
C GLY A 202 10.10 4.96 -10.83
N ILE A 203 9.38 4.45 -9.84
CA ILE A 203 8.64 5.26 -8.87
C ILE A 203 9.62 5.78 -7.82
N GLY A 204 9.76 7.09 -7.70
CA GLY A 204 10.70 7.67 -6.73
C GLY A 204 10.40 7.25 -5.29
N ALA A 205 11.42 6.91 -4.50
CA ALA A 205 11.23 6.47 -3.10
C ALA A 205 10.44 7.48 -2.25
N ARG A 206 10.58 8.78 -2.54
CA ARG A 206 9.81 9.86 -1.89
C ARG A 206 8.32 9.86 -2.26
N ARG A 207 7.93 9.13 -3.29
CA ARG A 207 6.53 8.93 -3.71
C ARG A 207 5.96 7.62 -3.19
N MET A 208 6.73 6.87 -2.37
CA MET A 208 6.29 5.63 -1.71
C MET A 208 6.11 5.87 -0.22
N THR A 209 4.91 5.63 0.29
CA THR A 209 4.59 5.75 1.72
C THR A 209 4.32 4.38 2.30
N ILE A 210 5.06 4.00 3.32
CA ILE A 210 4.83 2.79 4.10
C ILE A 210 4.04 3.18 5.34
N SER A 211 2.86 2.58 5.53
CA SER A 211 2.06 2.75 6.74
C SER A 211 2.25 1.55 7.65
N THR A 212 2.27 1.75 8.96
CA THR A 212 2.36 0.67 9.94
C THR A 212 1.51 0.95 11.16
N SER A 213 0.97 -0.10 11.74
CA SER A 213 0.26 -0.06 13.02
C SER A 213 1.21 0.19 14.21
N GLY A 214 2.54 0.16 13.99
CA GLY A 214 3.52 0.55 14.98
C GLY A 214 4.45 -0.56 15.46
N LEU A 215 4.99 -1.37 14.54
CA LEU A 215 6.01 -2.37 14.87
C LEU A 215 7.37 -1.67 15.10
N ALA A 216 7.63 -1.27 16.34
CA ALA A 216 8.77 -0.45 16.70
C ALA A 216 10.15 -0.98 16.23
N PRO A 217 10.47 -2.29 16.34
CA PRO A 217 11.74 -2.83 15.83
C PRO A 217 11.89 -2.64 14.31
N GLN A 218 10.82 -2.85 13.55
CA GLN A 218 10.83 -2.70 12.09
C GLN A 218 10.90 -1.22 11.65
N ILE A 219 10.32 -0.30 12.42
CA ILE A 219 10.49 1.14 12.20
C ILE A 219 11.97 1.53 12.33
N ARG A 220 12.68 1.02 13.37
CA ARG A 220 14.12 1.20 13.53
C ARG A 220 14.91 0.56 12.40
N LYS A 221 14.51 -0.64 11.93
CA LYS A 221 15.12 -1.30 10.76
C LYS A 221 14.95 -0.44 9.50
N LEU A 222 13.76 0.17 9.31
CA LEU A 222 13.51 1.07 8.17
C LEU A 222 14.35 2.35 8.24
N ALA A 223 14.68 2.83 9.44
CA ALA A 223 15.49 4.02 9.61
C ALA A 223 16.87 3.89 8.95
N VAL A 224 17.48 2.70 8.98
CA VAL A 224 18.81 2.44 8.39
C VAL A 224 18.80 2.02 6.93
N GLU A 225 17.63 1.80 6.33
CA GLU A 225 17.53 1.52 4.88
C GLU A 225 18.02 2.74 4.08
N PRO A 226 18.80 2.56 3.00
CA PRO A 226 19.33 3.70 2.24
C PRO A 226 18.24 4.51 1.52
N MET A 227 17.09 3.90 1.26
CA MET A 227 15.98 4.49 0.52
C MET A 227 15.21 5.51 1.37
N GLN A 228 14.73 6.58 0.72
CA GLN A 228 14.02 7.69 1.35
C GLN A 228 12.50 7.51 1.30
N PHE A 229 12.01 6.34 1.70
CA PHE A 229 10.57 6.09 1.82
C PHE A 229 9.92 7.04 2.82
N ARG A 230 8.63 7.35 2.63
CA ARG A 230 7.82 8.07 3.61
C ARG A 230 7.26 7.08 4.63
N LEU A 231 7.16 7.50 5.88
CA LEU A 231 6.57 6.72 6.96
C LEU A 231 5.26 7.36 7.41
N ALA A 232 4.20 6.56 7.46
CA ALA A 232 2.93 6.88 8.10
C ALA A 232 2.72 5.92 9.27
N ILE A 233 2.25 6.46 10.39
CA ILE A 233 1.93 5.69 11.59
C ILE A 233 0.42 5.67 11.75
N SER A 234 -0.18 4.50 11.66
CA SER A 234 -1.56 4.25 12.06
C SER A 234 -1.66 4.40 13.59
N LEU A 235 -1.72 5.65 14.04
CA LEU A 235 -1.75 5.99 15.47
C LEU A 235 -3.11 5.69 16.08
N HIS A 236 -4.18 6.29 15.55
CA HIS A 236 -5.60 6.11 15.83
C HIS A 236 -6.03 6.29 17.30
N GLY A 237 -5.11 6.49 18.21
CA GLY A 237 -5.33 6.82 19.61
C GLY A 237 -4.13 7.54 20.19
N ALA A 238 -4.37 8.63 20.90
CA ALA A 238 -3.32 9.48 21.46
C ALA A 238 -2.90 9.06 22.89
N THR A 239 -3.56 8.05 23.44
CA THR A 239 -3.25 7.43 24.74
C THR A 239 -3.22 5.91 24.61
N ASP A 240 -2.48 5.23 25.48
CA ASP A 240 -2.44 3.76 25.49
C ASP A 240 -3.81 3.16 25.79
N GLU A 241 -4.64 3.83 26.58
CA GLU A 241 -6.01 3.40 26.87
C GLU A 241 -6.84 3.31 25.60
N VAL A 242 -6.89 4.40 24.81
CA VAL A 242 -7.63 4.43 23.55
C VAL A 242 -7.05 3.44 22.55
N ARG A 243 -5.72 3.38 22.40
CA ARG A 243 -5.09 2.44 21.48
C ARG A 243 -5.36 0.98 21.85
N ASN A 244 -5.28 0.63 23.12
CA ASN A 244 -5.57 -0.74 23.58
C ASN A 244 -7.01 -1.16 23.28
N ARG A 245 -7.94 -0.20 23.28
CA ARG A 245 -9.35 -0.47 22.94
C ARG A 245 -9.55 -0.85 21.49
N ILE A 246 -8.80 -0.25 20.54
CA ILE A 246 -9.03 -0.41 19.09
C ILE A 246 -7.88 -1.03 18.32
N MET A 247 -6.66 -1.04 18.87
CA MET A 247 -5.43 -1.55 18.24
C MET A 247 -4.69 -2.53 19.15
N PRO A 248 -4.92 -3.84 19.02
CA PRO A 248 -4.27 -4.84 19.90
C PRO A 248 -2.75 -4.83 19.88
N VAL A 249 -2.13 -4.35 18.79
CA VAL A 249 -0.67 -4.21 18.65
C VAL A 249 -0.06 -3.35 19.76
N ASN A 250 -0.82 -2.40 20.33
CA ASN A 250 -0.35 -1.53 21.38
C ASN A 250 0.04 -2.26 22.68
N LYS A 251 -0.56 -3.44 22.94
CA LYS A 251 -0.17 -4.30 24.08
C LYS A 251 1.27 -4.79 23.95
N LYS A 252 1.76 -4.97 22.72
CA LYS A 252 3.13 -5.41 22.46
C LYS A 252 4.09 -4.22 22.29
N TYR A 253 3.63 -3.16 21.66
CA TYR A 253 4.40 -1.94 21.39
C TYR A 253 3.58 -0.74 21.87
N PRO A 254 3.63 -0.40 23.18
CA PRO A 254 2.92 0.74 23.73
C PRO A 254 3.45 2.07 23.17
N LEU A 255 2.70 3.15 23.38
CA LEU A 255 2.99 4.45 22.76
C LEU A 255 4.42 4.93 23.03
N HIS A 256 4.95 4.74 24.24
CA HIS A 256 6.31 5.20 24.54
C HIS A 256 7.36 4.51 23.67
N GLU A 257 7.22 3.21 23.40
CA GLU A 257 8.11 2.46 22.53
C GLU A 257 7.95 2.83 21.06
N LEU A 258 6.69 2.98 20.59
CA LEU A 258 6.37 3.42 19.25
C LEU A 258 6.95 4.80 18.96
N ILE A 259 6.73 5.77 19.86
CA ILE A 259 7.23 7.14 19.69
C ILE A 259 8.74 7.17 19.70
N GLY A 260 9.40 6.42 20.59
CA GLY A 260 10.87 6.28 20.58
C GLY A 260 11.41 5.73 19.25
N ALA A 261 10.75 4.73 18.66
CA ALA A 261 11.13 4.22 17.35
C ALA A 261 10.92 5.25 16.22
N CYS A 262 9.88 6.07 16.31
CA CYS A 262 9.64 7.18 15.38
C CYS A 262 10.72 8.27 15.50
N GLU A 263 11.14 8.61 16.72
CA GLU A 263 12.24 9.54 16.95
C GLU A 263 13.56 9.02 16.37
N ASP A 264 13.86 7.74 16.56
CA ASP A 264 15.03 7.09 15.98
C ASP A 264 14.99 7.14 14.45
N TYR A 265 13.82 6.89 13.85
CA TYR A 265 13.63 7.02 12.41
C TYR A 265 13.88 8.45 11.93
N GLN A 266 13.35 9.45 12.63
CA GLN A 266 13.51 10.86 12.25
C GLN A 266 14.94 11.36 12.38
N LYS A 267 15.65 10.94 13.44
CA LYS A 267 17.09 11.28 13.62
C LYS A 267 17.92 10.83 12.42
N VAL A 268 17.64 9.66 11.87
CA VAL A 268 18.39 9.09 10.74
C VAL A 268 17.91 9.65 9.41
N LYS A 269 16.60 9.75 9.20
CA LYS A 269 16.01 10.13 7.90
C LYS A 269 15.83 11.64 7.70
N GLY A 270 15.75 12.41 8.78
CA GLY A 270 15.47 13.85 8.70
C GLY A 270 14.11 14.16 8.04
N ARG A 271 13.11 13.27 8.20
CA ARG A 271 11.84 13.36 7.48
C ARG A 271 10.64 13.45 8.40
N MET A 272 9.69 14.29 7.98
CA MET A 272 8.37 14.38 8.61
C MET A 272 7.63 13.06 8.50
N ILE A 273 7.08 12.59 9.61
CA ILE A 273 6.17 11.44 9.73
C ILE A 273 4.73 11.93 9.57
N THR A 274 3.86 11.07 9.05
CA THR A 274 2.42 11.31 9.07
C THR A 274 1.81 10.44 10.16
N LEU A 275 1.03 11.03 11.06
CA LEU A 275 0.20 10.33 12.03
C LEU A 275 -1.21 10.18 11.43
N GLU A 276 -1.60 8.97 11.09
CA GLU A 276 -2.96 8.65 10.64
C GLU A 276 -3.84 8.48 11.89
N TYR A 277 -4.93 9.23 11.97
CA TYR A 277 -5.83 9.22 13.10
C TYR A 277 -7.27 9.06 12.65
N ILE A 278 -7.79 7.83 12.78
CA ILE A 278 -9.20 7.56 12.47
C ILE A 278 -10.08 8.14 13.57
N LEU A 279 -11.14 8.87 13.19
CA LEU A 279 -12.11 9.41 14.12
C LEU A 279 -13.32 8.47 14.20
N ILE A 280 -13.57 7.92 15.40
CA ILE A 280 -14.67 6.97 15.67
C ILE A 280 -15.55 7.58 16.76
N ALA A 281 -16.85 7.72 16.48
CA ALA A 281 -17.82 8.32 17.39
C ALA A 281 -17.85 7.61 18.76
N GLY A 282 -17.73 8.38 19.82
CA GLY A 282 -17.75 7.90 21.22
C GLY A 282 -16.52 7.05 21.60
N VAL A 283 -15.46 7.08 20.80
CA VAL A 283 -14.22 6.33 21.09
C VAL A 283 -13.02 7.25 21.24
N ASN A 284 -12.74 8.05 20.24
CA ASN A 284 -11.55 8.89 20.18
C ASN A 284 -11.79 10.27 19.53
N ASP A 285 -13.05 10.64 19.33
CA ASP A 285 -13.49 11.89 18.70
C ASP A 285 -13.75 13.04 19.71
N SER A 286 -13.59 12.80 21.01
CA SER A 286 -13.67 13.82 22.05
C SER A 286 -12.53 14.84 21.90
N LEU A 287 -12.84 16.12 22.10
CA LEU A 287 -11.86 17.21 22.09
C LEU A 287 -10.74 17.05 23.14
N GLU A 288 -10.97 16.27 24.20
CA GLU A 288 -9.93 15.92 25.17
C GLU A 288 -8.77 15.14 24.55
N GLN A 289 -9.03 14.39 23.47
CA GLN A 289 -8.01 13.64 22.74
C GLN A 289 -7.10 14.53 21.88
N THR A 290 -7.51 15.76 21.61
CA THR A 290 -6.71 16.68 20.77
C THR A 290 -5.42 17.11 21.46
N ARG A 291 -5.41 17.32 22.76
CA ARG A 291 -4.23 17.76 23.52
C ARG A 291 -3.12 16.70 23.54
N PRO A 292 -3.38 15.43 23.93
CA PRO A 292 -2.35 14.39 23.87
C PRO A 292 -1.90 14.13 22.42
N LEU A 293 -2.80 14.17 21.43
CA LEU A 293 -2.43 14.03 20.02
C LEU A 293 -1.52 15.16 19.55
N ALA A 294 -1.82 16.40 19.91
CA ALA A 294 -0.98 17.55 19.59
C ALA A 294 0.42 17.44 20.24
N THR A 295 0.48 16.97 21.48
CA THR A 295 1.76 16.72 22.16
C THR A 295 2.62 15.71 21.41
N LEU A 296 2.04 14.59 20.97
CA LEU A 296 2.76 13.57 20.19
C LEU A 296 3.18 14.12 18.82
N ALA A 297 2.29 14.83 18.13
CA ALA A 297 2.57 15.40 16.81
C ALA A 297 3.72 16.43 16.85
N LYS A 298 3.71 17.32 17.84
CA LYS A 298 4.80 18.29 18.05
C LYS A 298 6.12 17.61 18.39
N ARG A 299 6.10 16.63 19.29
CA ARG A 299 7.29 15.86 19.68
C ARG A 299 7.95 15.18 18.49
N LEU A 300 7.16 14.70 17.53
CA LEU A 300 7.60 14.01 16.33
C LEU A 300 7.70 14.93 15.09
N TYR A 301 7.56 16.26 15.21
CA TYR A 301 7.46 17.11 14.02
C TYR A 301 6.57 16.48 12.94
N ALA A 302 5.47 15.86 13.36
CA ALA A 302 4.59 15.10 12.49
C ALA A 302 3.36 15.93 12.08
N LYS A 303 2.87 15.68 10.87
CA LYS A 303 1.53 16.11 10.49
C LYS A 303 0.51 15.05 10.90
N VAL A 304 -0.72 15.48 11.18
CA VAL A 304 -1.84 14.61 11.50
C VAL A 304 -2.77 14.52 10.29
N ASN A 305 -3.13 13.31 9.90
CA ASN A 305 -4.15 13.05 8.89
C ASN A 305 -5.38 12.45 9.58
N LEU A 306 -6.42 13.27 9.75
CA LEU A 306 -7.69 12.85 10.34
C LEU A 306 -8.52 12.12 9.30
N ILE A 307 -9.01 10.94 9.65
CA ILE A 307 -9.78 10.07 8.78
C ILE A 307 -11.13 9.80 9.47
N PRO A 308 -12.23 10.42 9.08
CA PRO A 308 -13.54 10.03 9.58
C PRO A 308 -13.77 8.55 9.30
N TYR A 309 -14.29 7.81 10.28
CA TYR A 309 -14.50 6.38 10.17
C TYR A 309 -15.38 6.02 8.98
N ASN A 310 -14.89 5.12 8.14
CA ASN A 310 -15.67 4.54 7.05
C ASN A 310 -16.36 3.28 7.57
N LYS A 311 -17.69 3.22 7.43
CA LYS A 311 -18.49 2.10 7.94
C LYS A 311 -18.02 0.79 7.35
N VAL A 312 -17.76 -0.18 8.22
CA VAL A 312 -17.41 -1.55 7.87
C VAL A 312 -18.54 -2.47 8.32
N GLU A 313 -19.05 -3.28 7.40
CA GLU A 313 -20.10 -4.23 7.70
C GLU A 313 -19.63 -5.25 8.78
N GLY A 314 -20.46 -5.48 9.77
CA GLY A 314 -20.15 -6.38 10.88
C GLY A 314 -19.32 -5.75 12.00
N LEU A 315 -19.00 -4.45 11.94
CA LEU A 315 -18.36 -3.73 13.03
C LEU A 315 -19.34 -2.72 13.67
N PRO A 316 -19.25 -2.54 15.02
CA PRO A 316 -20.21 -1.70 15.77
C PRO A 316 -19.91 -0.20 15.70
N TRP A 317 -18.85 0.20 15.02
CA TRP A 317 -18.33 1.56 15.03
C TRP A 317 -19.15 2.49 14.14
N VAL A 318 -19.21 3.75 14.55
CA VAL A 318 -19.98 4.80 13.87
C VAL A 318 -19.05 5.96 13.50
N ARG A 319 -19.29 6.55 12.33
CA ARG A 319 -18.63 7.78 11.87
C ARG A 319 -19.12 8.95 12.73
N PRO A 320 -18.25 9.82 13.23
CA PRO A 320 -18.67 11.07 13.86
C PRO A 320 -19.36 11.99 12.85
N ALA A 321 -20.21 12.90 13.35
CA ALA A 321 -20.77 13.97 12.53
C ALA A 321 -19.65 14.88 11.99
N ASP A 322 -19.87 15.46 10.82
CA ASP A 322 -18.82 16.27 10.15
C ASP A 322 -18.43 17.48 11.02
N GLU A 323 -19.37 18.08 11.75
CA GLU A 323 -19.11 19.19 12.68
C GLU A 323 -18.19 18.78 13.84
N VAL A 324 -18.24 17.51 14.28
CA VAL A 324 -17.34 16.97 15.30
C VAL A 324 -15.93 16.84 14.71
N CYS A 325 -15.83 16.33 13.49
CA CYS A 325 -14.55 16.19 12.78
C CYS A 325 -13.90 17.56 12.53
N GLU A 326 -14.68 18.56 12.11
CA GLU A 326 -14.18 19.93 11.86
C GLU A 326 -13.72 20.61 13.14
N ARG A 327 -14.50 20.48 14.23
CA ARG A 327 -14.10 21.01 15.55
C ARG A 327 -12.82 20.33 16.07
N PHE A 328 -12.66 19.03 15.83
CA PHE A 328 -11.45 18.30 16.19
C PHE A 328 -10.24 18.80 15.40
N LEU A 329 -10.40 19.02 14.08
CA LEU A 329 -9.39 19.64 13.22
C LEU A 329 -8.98 21.02 13.74
N ALA A 330 -9.96 21.92 13.93
CA ALA A 330 -9.71 23.28 14.41
C ALA A 330 -9.00 23.30 15.78
N ALA A 331 -9.32 22.35 16.67
CA ALA A 331 -8.64 22.22 17.95
C ALA A 331 -7.17 21.79 17.82
N LEU A 332 -6.81 20.97 16.82
CA LEU A 332 -5.41 20.64 16.54
C LEU A 332 -4.66 21.84 15.93
N GLU A 333 -5.28 22.55 14.99
CA GLU A 333 -4.70 23.76 14.39
C GLU A 333 -4.45 24.85 15.42
N LYS A 334 -5.40 25.05 16.36
CA LYS A 334 -5.24 25.97 17.52
C LYS A 334 -4.06 25.57 18.42
N ASN A 335 -3.68 24.30 18.41
CA ASN A 335 -2.49 23.77 19.09
C ASN A 335 -1.25 23.75 18.18
N ASP A 336 -1.18 24.54 17.10
CA ASP A 336 -0.07 24.62 16.14
C ASP A 336 0.35 23.26 15.55
N VAL A 337 -0.59 22.38 15.31
CA VAL A 337 -0.38 21.09 14.63
C VAL A 337 -0.86 21.19 13.19
N THR A 338 0.02 20.90 12.24
CA THR A 338 -0.41 20.72 10.84
C THR A 338 -1.31 19.50 10.75
N ALA A 339 -2.59 19.72 10.56
CA ALA A 339 -3.58 18.66 10.43
C ALA A 339 -4.37 18.80 9.14
N THR A 340 -4.87 17.68 8.63
CA THR A 340 -5.77 17.65 7.46
C THR A 340 -6.91 16.69 7.75
N LEU A 341 -8.13 17.10 7.42
CA LEU A 341 -9.30 16.24 7.43
C LEU A 341 -9.43 15.60 6.04
N ARG A 342 -9.23 14.28 5.97
CA ARG A 342 -9.29 13.55 4.71
C ARG A 342 -10.74 13.43 4.25
N ARG A 343 -10.99 13.87 3.01
CA ARG A 343 -12.25 13.57 2.33
C ARG A 343 -12.21 12.11 1.84
N GLU A 344 -13.30 11.41 2.07
CA GLU A 344 -13.47 10.04 1.64
C GLU A 344 -13.41 9.92 0.12
N LYS A 345 -12.73 8.88 -0.37
CA LYS A 345 -12.70 8.50 -1.79
C LYS A 345 -13.01 7.01 -1.92
N GLY A 346 -13.88 6.67 -2.87
CA GLY A 346 -14.27 5.28 -3.12
C GLY A 346 -15.03 4.63 -1.96
N GLY A 347 -15.70 5.40 -1.10
CA GLY A 347 -16.49 4.85 0.01
C GLY A 347 -17.70 4.05 -0.47
N ASP A 348 -18.26 4.43 -1.61
CA ASP A 348 -19.37 3.76 -2.29
C ASP A 348 -19.03 2.37 -2.83
N ILE A 349 -17.75 2.10 -3.05
CA ILE A 349 -17.23 0.81 -3.55
C ILE A 349 -16.40 0.06 -2.50
N ASP A 350 -16.52 0.39 -1.21
CA ASP A 350 -15.70 -0.17 -0.12
C ASP A 350 -14.18 -0.07 -0.40
N ALA A 351 -13.73 1.02 -1.03
CA ALA A 351 -12.33 1.25 -1.37
C ALA A 351 -11.62 2.21 -0.43
N ALA A 352 -12.32 2.80 0.53
CA ALA A 352 -11.74 3.71 1.51
C ALA A 352 -10.87 2.96 2.53
N CYS A 353 -10.03 3.72 3.25
CA CYS A 353 -9.12 3.16 4.26
C CYS A 353 -9.88 2.35 5.32
N GLY A 354 -9.43 1.12 5.57
CA GLY A 354 -10.03 0.20 6.52
C GLY A 354 -11.18 -0.65 5.96
N GLN A 355 -11.68 -0.37 4.75
CA GLN A 355 -12.81 -1.10 4.14
C GLN A 355 -12.39 -2.30 3.28
N LEU A 356 -11.11 -2.39 2.86
CA LEU A 356 -10.66 -3.47 1.99
C LEU A 356 -10.89 -4.83 2.65
N ARG A 357 -11.84 -5.56 2.09
CA ARG A 357 -12.25 -6.86 2.57
C ARG A 357 -12.62 -7.73 1.38
N LEU A 358 -12.38 -9.00 1.51
CA LEU A 358 -12.74 -10.04 0.55
C LEU A 358 -14.27 -10.32 0.53
N LYS A 359 -15.12 -9.27 0.59
CA LYS A 359 -16.58 -9.42 0.48
C LYS A 359 -16.95 -10.15 -0.82
N THR A 360 -16.30 -9.75 -1.91
CA THR A 360 -16.48 -10.35 -3.24
C THR A 360 -15.97 -11.80 -3.29
N GLU A 361 -14.97 -12.19 -2.48
CA GLU A 361 -14.57 -13.61 -2.38
C GLU A 361 -15.71 -14.48 -1.88
N ARG A 362 -16.48 -14.00 -0.89
CA ARG A 362 -17.65 -14.72 -0.38
C ARG A 362 -18.78 -14.79 -1.41
N GLU A 363 -19.00 -13.67 -2.13
CA GLU A 363 -19.99 -13.62 -3.22
C GLU A 363 -19.62 -14.56 -4.36
N LEU A 364 -18.35 -14.60 -4.78
CA LEU A 364 -17.87 -15.49 -5.84
C LEU A 364 -17.90 -16.97 -5.43
N LYS A 365 -17.64 -17.29 -4.17
CA LYS A 365 -17.72 -18.67 -3.65
C LYS A 365 -19.15 -19.17 -3.48
N ASN A 366 -20.11 -18.26 -3.37
CA ASN A 366 -21.53 -18.57 -3.19
C ASN A 366 -22.34 -18.51 -4.51
N GLN A 367 -21.71 -18.18 -5.63
CA GLN A 367 -22.36 -18.28 -6.94
C GLN A 367 -22.38 -19.77 -7.34
N PRO A 368 -23.56 -20.36 -7.63
CA PRO A 368 -23.62 -21.71 -8.19
C PRO A 368 -22.89 -21.75 -9.53
N ALA A 369 -22.16 -22.85 -9.75
CA ALA A 369 -21.38 -23.11 -10.96
C ALA A 369 -22.27 -23.22 -12.20
#